data_5927f442bef4fcf9096df299df9247d9
#
_entry.id   5927f442bef4fcf9096df299df9247d9
#
_cell.length_a   1.000
_cell.length_b   1.000
_cell.length_c   1.000
_cell.angle_alpha   90.00
_cell.angle_beta   90.00
_cell.angle_gamma   90.00
#
_symmetry.space_group_name_H-M   'P 1'
#
loop_
_entity.id
_entity.type
_entity.pdbx_description
1 polymer ?
#
loop_
_entity_poly.entity_id
_entity_poly.type
_entity_poly.pdbx_seq_one_letter_code
_entity_poly.pdbx_strand_id
1 'polypeptide(L)'
;MKRNFLNVAYLLLGAALVTSCAERKQTSRFPDWAWVDFQRPEGVNPIISPDSTNLFYCPMRKDSVAWEASDTFNPAATIYDGKVVVLYRAEDNSAVGIGSRTSRLGYAYSDDGLHFQRMSAPVFYPADDSQKELEWTGGCEDSRIAMTEDGLYVMLYTQWNRKQARLAVATSRDLQTWEKHGPAFAKAYDGRFFDEFSKSASIVTKLVDGKQVIARIDGKYWMYWGEKFVNVATSEDLVNWTPLLDETGEFLKVITPREGRFDSSLTECGPPAILTDKGILLFYNGKNADGAEGDTLYTANSYCAGQALFDAKDPTKLIDRLDKPFYVPESDFEKSGQYPAGTVFIEGLVFHNKQWYLYYGCADSRVAVAVYNPSRK
;
A
#
# COMPACT_ATOMS: atom_id res chain seq x y z
N MET A 1 -101.45 -10.63 13.88
CA MET A 1 -100.36 -10.89 14.79
C MET A 1 -99.06 -10.76 13.99
N LYS A 2 -98.36 -9.65 14.10
CA LYS A 2 -97.08 -9.42 13.43
C LYS A 2 -96.01 -9.27 14.51
N ARG A 3 -94.98 -10.10 14.49
CA ARG A 3 -93.79 -10.01 15.35
C ARG A 3 -92.67 -9.41 14.55
N ASN A 4 -92.19 -8.25 14.98
CA ASN A 4 -91.00 -7.62 14.48
C ASN A 4 -89.72 -8.26 15.09
N PHE A 5 -88.76 -8.65 14.27
CA PHE A 5 -87.44 -9.03 14.72
C PHE A 5 -86.48 -7.84 14.41
N LEU A 6 -85.90 -7.32 15.48
CA LEU A 6 -84.82 -6.33 15.43
C LEU A 6 -83.50 -7.07 15.13
N ASN A 7 -82.85 -6.74 14.05
CA ASN A 7 -81.47 -7.16 13.76
C ASN A 7 -80.56 -6.15 14.34
N VAL A 8 -79.73 -6.56 15.31
CA VAL A 8 -78.57 -5.80 15.83
C VAL A 8 -77.32 -6.26 15.06
N ALA A 9 -76.80 -5.39 14.24
CA ALA A 9 -75.49 -5.61 13.58
C ALA A 9 -74.39 -5.19 14.50
N TYR A 10 -73.49 -6.10 14.89
CA TYR A 10 -72.24 -5.83 15.56
C TYR A 10 -71.15 -5.47 14.49
N LEU A 11 -70.71 -4.23 14.47
CA LEU A 11 -69.49 -3.81 13.72
C LEU A 11 -68.26 -4.19 14.58
N LEU A 12 -67.51 -5.18 14.15
CA LEU A 12 -66.17 -5.47 14.65
C LEU A 12 -65.16 -4.59 13.87
N LEU A 13 -64.67 -3.53 14.51
CA LEU A 13 -63.52 -2.80 14.03
C LEU A 13 -62.24 -3.63 14.32
N GLY A 14 -61.71 -4.28 13.31
CA GLY A 14 -60.37 -4.90 13.35
C GLY A 14 -59.31 -3.84 13.15
N ALA A 15 -58.64 -3.40 14.22
CA ALA A 15 -57.44 -2.59 14.12
C ALA A 15 -56.26 -3.49 13.69
N ALA A 16 -55.89 -3.44 12.41
CA ALA A 16 -54.67 -4.03 11.91
C ALA A 16 -53.47 -3.17 12.37
N LEU A 17 -52.75 -3.62 13.39
CA LEU A 17 -51.42 -3.12 13.76
C LEU A 17 -50.44 -3.55 12.67
N VAL A 18 -50.16 -2.67 11.73
CA VAL A 18 -49.05 -2.80 10.81
C VAL A 18 -47.77 -2.46 11.59
N THR A 19 -47.12 -3.46 12.16
CA THR A 19 -45.74 -3.33 12.65
C THR A 19 -44.84 -3.27 11.46
N SER A 20 -44.53 -2.04 11.03
CA SER A 20 -43.44 -1.75 10.10
C SER A 20 -42.15 -2.09 10.81
N CYS A 21 -41.59 -3.27 10.57
CA CYS A 21 -40.18 -3.57 10.81
C CYS A 21 -39.37 -2.72 9.80
N ALA A 22 -39.05 -1.49 10.18
CA ALA A 22 -37.99 -0.77 9.54
C ALA A 22 -36.68 -1.52 9.85
N GLU A 23 -36.23 -2.37 8.93
CA GLU A 23 -34.86 -2.81 8.92
C GLU A 23 -34.00 -1.54 8.91
N ARG A 24 -33.46 -1.17 10.07
CA ARG A 24 -32.33 -0.24 10.14
C ARG A 24 -31.19 -0.92 9.40
N LYS A 25 -30.99 -0.59 8.13
CA LYS A 25 -29.71 -0.74 7.47
C LYS A 25 -28.73 0.04 8.34
N GLN A 26 -28.02 -0.68 9.19
CA GLN A 26 -26.92 -0.17 9.95
C GLN A 26 -25.81 0.10 8.90
N THR A 27 -25.87 1.26 8.26
CA THR A 27 -24.71 1.80 7.52
C THR A 27 -23.66 2.01 8.57
N SER A 28 -22.73 1.06 8.72
CA SER A 28 -21.57 1.22 9.58
C SER A 28 -20.75 2.37 9.03
N ARG A 29 -20.95 3.55 9.61
CA ARG A 29 -20.24 4.76 9.26
C ARG A 29 -18.78 4.51 9.64
N PHE A 30 -17.86 4.76 8.71
CA PHE A 30 -16.44 4.74 9.03
C PHE A 30 -16.12 5.81 10.09
N PRO A 31 -15.13 5.61 10.95
CA PRO A 31 -14.74 6.60 11.94
C PRO A 31 -14.23 7.88 11.28
N ASP A 32 -14.38 9.03 11.96
CA ASP A 32 -14.07 10.36 11.40
C ASP A 32 -12.57 10.58 11.10
N TRP A 33 -11.70 9.76 11.67
CA TRP A 33 -10.26 9.81 11.38
C TRP A 33 -9.88 9.13 10.04
N ALA A 34 -10.73 8.24 9.52
CA ALA A 34 -10.43 7.46 8.33
C ALA A 34 -10.66 8.26 7.03
N TRP A 35 -9.81 8.03 6.06
CA TRP A 35 -9.92 8.58 4.71
C TRP A 35 -10.48 7.51 3.78
N VAL A 36 -11.78 7.55 3.49
CA VAL A 36 -12.48 6.44 2.85
C VAL A 36 -13.06 6.75 1.46
N ASP A 37 -13.20 8.02 1.11
CA ASP A 37 -13.84 8.43 -0.15
C ASP A 37 -12.84 8.53 -1.32
N PHE A 38 -11.97 7.54 -1.47
CA PHE A 38 -11.09 7.43 -2.64
C PHE A 38 -11.91 6.99 -3.85
N GLN A 39 -11.85 7.77 -4.94
CA GLN A 39 -12.59 7.53 -6.17
C GLN A 39 -11.65 7.14 -7.31
N ARG A 40 -12.02 6.13 -8.10
CA ARG A 40 -11.37 5.82 -9.38
C ARG A 40 -11.76 6.89 -10.39
N PRO A 41 -10.80 7.66 -10.96
CA PRO A 41 -11.13 8.63 -12.00
C PRO A 41 -11.63 7.92 -13.26
N GLU A 42 -12.74 8.39 -13.81
CA GLU A 42 -13.38 7.79 -14.98
C GLU A 42 -12.48 7.87 -16.22
N GLY A 43 -12.34 6.74 -16.93
CA GLY A 43 -11.60 6.66 -18.20
C GLY A 43 -10.06 6.79 -18.09
N VAL A 44 -9.50 6.81 -16.86
CA VAL A 44 -8.05 7.02 -16.64
C VAL A 44 -7.30 5.70 -16.43
N ASN A 45 -7.85 4.83 -15.58
CA ASN A 45 -7.18 3.60 -15.17
C ASN A 45 -7.25 2.46 -16.22
N PRO A 46 -6.22 1.60 -16.33
CA PRO A 46 -4.94 1.67 -15.64
C PRO A 46 -4.02 2.76 -16.21
N ILE A 47 -3.23 3.43 -15.35
CA ILE A 47 -2.32 4.52 -15.76
C ILE A 47 -0.99 4.03 -16.32
N ILE A 48 -0.54 2.84 -15.92
CA ILE A 48 0.67 2.18 -16.45
C ILE A 48 0.32 0.70 -16.70
N SER A 49 0.70 0.22 -17.89
CA SER A 49 0.58 -1.18 -18.32
C SER A 49 1.88 -1.65 -18.93
N PRO A 50 2.15 -2.97 -19.00
CA PRO A 50 3.34 -3.53 -19.62
C PRO A 50 3.59 -2.99 -21.02
N ASP A 51 4.88 -2.84 -21.38
CA ASP A 51 5.32 -2.41 -22.70
C ASP A 51 6.54 -3.23 -23.15
N SER A 52 6.38 -4.04 -24.17
CA SER A 52 7.44 -4.87 -24.72
C SER A 52 8.37 -4.15 -25.69
N THR A 53 8.08 -2.90 -26.02
CA THR A 53 8.86 -2.12 -27.01
C THR A 53 10.05 -1.39 -26.38
N ASN A 54 10.02 -1.17 -25.07
CA ASN A 54 11.09 -0.50 -24.32
C ASN A 54 12.23 -1.47 -24.02
N LEU A 55 13.39 -1.23 -24.64
CA LEU A 55 14.60 -2.02 -24.44
C LEU A 55 15.59 -1.30 -23.53
N PHE A 56 16.20 -2.06 -22.62
CA PHE A 56 17.21 -1.62 -21.70
C PHE A 56 18.43 -2.54 -21.76
N TYR A 57 19.63 -1.99 -21.90
CA TYR A 57 20.87 -2.77 -21.81
C TYR A 57 21.13 -3.14 -20.34
N CYS A 58 20.86 -4.41 -20.00
CA CYS A 58 21.02 -4.91 -18.64
C CYS A 58 22.49 -5.19 -18.34
N PRO A 59 23.13 -4.47 -17.39
CA PRO A 59 24.57 -4.66 -17.10
C PRO A 59 24.87 -6.05 -16.56
N MET A 60 23.91 -6.68 -15.90
CA MET A 60 24.06 -8.03 -15.33
C MET A 60 23.98 -9.14 -16.37
N ARG A 61 23.15 -8.96 -17.41
CA ARG A 61 23.03 -9.91 -18.53
C ARG A 61 23.99 -9.62 -19.66
N LYS A 62 24.51 -8.40 -19.71
CA LYS A 62 25.32 -7.86 -20.84
C LYS A 62 24.57 -7.97 -22.18
N ASP A 63 23.28 -7.76 -22.13
CA ASP A 63 22.37 -7.84 -23.27
C ASP A 63 21.18 -6.89 -23.08
N SER A 64 20.50 -6.56 -24.19
CA SER A 64 19.27 -5.77 -24.17
C SER A 64 18.07 -6.62 -23.79
N VAL A 65 17.28 -6.14 -22.86
CA VAL A 65 16.06 -6.80 -22.36
C VAL A 65 14.86 -5.89 -22.49
N ALA A 66 13.70 -6.46 -22.84
CA ALA A 66 12.40 -5.78 -22.73
C ALA A 66 11.97 -5.79 -21.25
N TRP A 67 12.46 -4.80 -20.53
CA TRP A 67 12.52 -4.79 -19.07
C TRP A 67 11.16 -4.64 -18.36
N GLU A 68 10.14 -4.12 -19.06
CA GLU A 68 8.76 -3.95 -18.56
C GLU A 68 7.73 -4.70 -19.43
N ALA A 69 8.17 -5.80 -20.07
CA ALA A 69 7.35 -6.51 -21.04
C ALA A 69 6.26 -7.38 -20.43
N SER A 70 6.46 -7.87 -19.22
CA SER A 70 5.52 -8.81 -18.59
C SER A 70 4.51 -8.14 -17.70
N ASP A 71 4.97 -7.41 -16.70
CA ASP A 71 4.11 -6.83 -15.68
C ASP A 71 4.67 -5.51 -15.16
N THR A 72 3.77 -4.58 -14.79
CA THR A 72 4.09 -3.28 -14.16
C THR A 72 3.15 -3.05 -13.00
N PHE A 73 3.63 -2.89 -11.77
CA PHE A 73 2.80 -2.83 -10.58
C PHE A 73 3.53 -2.19 -9.38
N ASN A 74 2.94 -2.19 -8.22
CA ASN A 74 3.53 -1.79 -6.94
C ASN A 74 4.29 -0.45 -7.02
N PRO A 75 3.55 0.68 -7.18
CA PRO A 75 4.12 1.98 -7.46
C PRO A 75 4.41 2.79 -6.18
N ALA A 76 5.66 3.17 -5.93
CA ALA A 76 5.94 4.31 -5.07
C ALA A 76 5.54 5.62 -5.73
N ALA A 77 5.20 6.64 -4.96
CA ALA A 77 4.90 7.96 -5.50
C ALA A 77 5.45 9.09 -4.63
N THR A 78 5.83 10.19 -5.27
CA THR A 78 6.30 11.42 -4.61
C THR A 78 6.13 12.62 -5.53
N ILE A 79 6.53 13.81 -5.06
CA ILE A 79 6.56 15.05 -5.86
C ILE A 79 8.00 15.42 -6.17
N TYR A 80 8.31 15.69 -7.45
CA TYR A 80 9.59 16.20 -7.90
C TYR A 80 9.36 17.30 -8.96
N ASP A 81 9.99 18.44 -8.78
CA ASP A 81 9.87 19.61 -9.68
C ASP A 81 8.41 19.98 -10.01
N GLY A 82 7.55 19.95 -8.98
CA GLY A 82 6.12 20.28 -9.10
C GLY A 82 5.26 19.22 -9.78
N LYS A 83 5.82 18.11 -10.22
CA LYS A 83 5.13 17.00 -10.87
C LYS A 83 4.98 15.81 -9.92
N VAL A 84 3.94 15.04 -10.13
CA VAL A 84 3.83 13.71 -9.52
C VAL A 84 4.79 12.76 -10.25
N VAL A 85 5.63 12.09 -9.49
CA VAL A 85 6.52 11.03 -9.97
C VAL A 85 6.11 9.70 -9.36
N VAL A 86 6.03 8.68 -10.20
CA VAL A 86 5.77 7.30 -9.81
C VAL A 86 6.97 6.45 -10.20
N LEU A 87 7.54 5.72 -9.21
CA LEU A 87 8.48 4.64 -9.46
C LEU A 87 7.73 3.32 -9.33
N TYR A 88 7.54 2.62 -10.43
CA TYR A 88 6.78 1.39 -10.50
C TYR A 88 7.68 0.17 -10.71
N ARG A 89 7.37 -0.93 -10.02
CA ARG A 89 7.99 -2.22 -10.29
C ARG A 89 7.62 -2.68 -11.70
N ALA A 90 8.62 -3.13 -12.43
CA ALA A 90 8.46 -3.68 -13.77
C ALA A 90 9.25 -4.98 -13.91
N GLU A 91 8.67 -5.97 -14.57
CA GLU A 91 9.24 -7.29 -14.76
C GLU A 91 9.45 -7.61 -16.24
N ASP A 92 10.64 -8.16 -16.53
CA ASP A 92 10.95 -8.69 -17.84
C ASP A 92 10.33 -10.08 -18.06
N ASN A 93 10.44 -10.61 -19.27
CA ASN A 93 9.93 -11.91 -19.66
C ASN A 93 10.94 -13.07 -19.46
N SER A 94 11.92 -12.92 -18.56
CA SER A 94 13.01 -13.87 -18.37
C SER A 94 12.60 -15.19 -17.73
N ALA A 95 11.41 -15.24 -17.12
CA ALA A 95 10.87 -16.43 -16.46
C ALA A 95 9.34 -16.40 -16.42
N VAL A 96 8.73 -17.43 -15.86
CA VAL A 96 7.29 -17.53 -15.64
C VAL A 96 7.01 -17.67 -14.14
N GLY A 97 6.00 -16.93 -13.66
CA GLY A 97 5.52 -16.96 -12.28
C GLY A 97 6.06 -15.85 -11.40
N ILE A 98 5.31 -15.58 -10.34
CA ILE A 98 5.57 -14.53 -9.36
C ILE A 98 6.93 -14.76 -8.68
N GLY A 99 7.74 -13.70 -8.54
CA GLY A 99 9.06 -13.74 -7.91
C GLY A 99 10.16 -14.45 -8.70
N SER A 100 9.87 -14.95 -9.91
CA SER A 100 10.84 -15.67 -10.76
C SER A 100 11.50 -14.79 -11.82
N ARG A 101 10.93 -13.65 -12.15
CA ARG A 101 11.45 -12.69 -13.13
C ARG A 101 12.44 -11.70 -12.48
N THR A 102 13.09 -10.90 -13.27
CA THR A 102 13.94 -9.83 -12.75
C THR A 102 13.16 -8.53 -12.66
N SER A 103 13.00 -8.01 -11.46
CA SER A 103 12.31 -6.76 -11.16
C SER A 103 13.24 -5.55 -11.23
N ARG A 104 12.74 -4.44 -11.77
CA ARG A 104 13.39 -3.13 -11.85
C ARG A 104 12.37 -2.05 -11.57
N LEU A 105 12.82 -0.82 -11.27
CA LEU A 105 11.91 0.31 -11.08
C LEU A 105 11.96 1.23 -12.29
N GLY A 106 10.80 1.40 -12.91
CA GLY A 106 10.57 2.39 -13.96
C GLY A 106 10.21 3.75 -13.36
N TYR A 107 10.39 4.81 -14.16
CA TYR A 107 10.08 6.18 -13.78
C TYR A 107 8.99 6.72 -14.70
N ALA A 108 7.91 7.21 -14.11
CA ALA A 108 6.84 7.91 -14.81
C ALA A 108 6.53 9.23 -14.10
N TYR A 109 6.14 10.26 -14.85
CA TYR A 109 5.83 11.58 -14.29
C TYR A 109 4.57 12.17 -14.92
N SER A 110 3.89 13.05 -14.16
CA SER A 110 2.61 13.64 -14.55
C SER A 110 2.47 15.05 -13.94
N ASP A 111 1.89 15.97 -14.70
CA ASP A 111 1.54 17.32 -14.20
C ASP A 111 0.23 17.30 -13.39
N ASP A 112 -0.68 16.39 -13.69
CA ASP A 112 -2.01 16.30 -13.07
C ASP A 112 -2.21 15.09 -12.13
N GLY A 113 -1.22 14.18 -12.06
CA GLY A 113 -1.30 12.96 -11.26
C GLY A 113 -2.15 11.84 -11.89
N LEU A 114 -2.64 12.02 -13.11
CA LEU A 114 -3.54 11.09 -13.80
C LEU A 114 -2.97 10.59 -15.13
N HIS A 115 -2.34 11.46 -15.90
CA HIS A 115 -1.80 11.15 -17.23
C HIS A 115 -0.27 11.16 -17.16
N PHE A 116 0.33 9.99 -17.33
CA PHE A 116 1.76 9.77 -17.11
C PHE A 116 2.55 9.63 -18.41
N GLN A 117 3.75 10.21 -18.40
CA GLN A 117 4.79 9.94 -19.39
C GLN A 117 5.87 9.07 -18.73
N ARG A 118 6.30 8.00 -19.43
CA ARG A 118 7.31 7.04 -18.94
C ARG A 118 8.67 7.31 -19.55
N MET A 119 9.73 7.05 -18.78
CA MET A 119 11.06 6.89 -19.32
C MET A 119 11.20 5.52 -19.98
N SER A 120 11.98 5.43 -21.06
CA SER A 120 12.15 4.18 -21.83
C SER A 120 13.11 3.19 -21.15
N ALA A 121 13.83 3.60 -20.11
CA ALA A 121 14.75 2.76 -19.34
C ALA A 121 14.42 2.83 -17.85
N PRO A 122 14.70 1.75 -17.07
CA PRO A 122 14.54 1.79 -15.62
C PRO A 122 15.56 2.72 -14.99
N VAL A 123 15.17 3.34 -13.85
CA VAL A 123 16.07 4.24 -13.08
C VAL A 123 16.70 3.54 -11.87
N PHE A 124 16.21 2.35 -11.51
CA PHE A 124 16.74 1.57 -10.39
C PHE A 124 16.67 0.07 -10.69
N TYR A 125 17.79 -0.62 -10.59
CA TYR A 125 17.93 -2.02 -11.03
C TYR A 125 19.16 -2.68 -10.41
N PRO A 126 19.24 -4.03 -10.41
CA PRO A 126 20.45 -4.74 -10.04
C PRO A 126 21.62 -4.37 -10.95
N ALA A 127 22.72 -3.96 -10.35
CA ALA A 127 23.93 -3.55 -11.07
C ALA A 127 25.16 -4.30 -10.54
N ASP A 128 26.30 -4.13 -11.20
CA ASP A 128 27.57 -4.69 -10.72
C ASP A 128 28.17 -3.79 -9.64
N ASP A 129 27.45 -3.65 -8.55
CA ASP A 129 27.74 -2.83 -7.38
C ASP A 129 27.85 -3.68 -6.09
N SER A 130 27.98 -3.04 -4.95
CA SER A 130 28.10 -3.71 -3.64
C SER A 130 26.83 -4.48 -3.23
N GLN A 131 25.67 -4.25 -3.88
CA GLN A 131 24.39 -4.88 -3.57
C GLN A 131 24.06 -6.05 -4.51
N LYS A 132 24.93 -6.32 -5.48
CA LYS A 132 24.74 -7.36 -6.50
C LYS A 132 24.25 -8.71 -5.97
N GLU A 133 24.90 -9.25 -4.96
CA GLU A 133 24.59 -10.57 -4.42
C GLU A 133 23.26 -10.62 -3.67
N LEU A 134 22.75 -9.45 -3.24
CA LEU A 134 21.50 -9.30 -2.53
C LEU A 134 20.31 -9.03 -3.48
N GLU A 135 20.57 -8.57 -4.71
CA GLU A 135 19.55 -8.20 -5.70
C GLU A 135 19.46 -9.15 -6.90
N TRP A 136 20.61 -9.71 -7.34
CA TRP A 136 20.65 -10.54 -8.54
C TRP A 136 20.32 -12.01 -8.19
N THR A 137 19.40 -12.70 -8.89
CA THR A 137 18.71 -12.39 -10.16
C THR A 137 17.27 -11.91 -10.01
N GLY A 138 16.73 -11.82 -8.80
CA GLY A 138 15.33 -11.44 -8.53
C GLY A 138 15.06 -9.96 -8.81
N GLY A 139 15.88 -9.07 -8.28
CA GLY A 139 15.75 -7.65 -8.61
C GLY A 139 15.54 -6.71 -7.43
N CYS A 140 15.07 -5.52 -7.76
CA CYS A 140 14.67 -4.47 -6.86
C CYS A 140 13.15 -4.33 -6.92
N GLU A 141 12.46 -4.50 -5.77
CA GLU A 141 11.01 -4.65 -5.72
C GLU A 141 10.36 -3.66 -4.77
N ASP A 142 9.08 -3.37 -5.00
CA ASP A 142 8.09 -2.86 -4.05
C ASP A 142 8.60 -1.65 -3.24
N SER A 143 8.94 -0.56 -3.95
CA SER A 143 9.50 0.65 -3.37
C SER A 143 8.46 1.52 -2.67
N ARG A 144 8.85 2.18 -1.57
CA ARG A 144 8.13 3.30 -0.94
C ARG A 144 9.09 4.46 -0.80
N ILE A 145 8.65 5.67 -1.11
CA ILE A 145 9.49 6.86 -1.13
C ILE A 145 8.91 7.93 -0.22
N ALA A 146 9.79 8.53 0.59
CA ALA A 146 9.49 9.72 1.38
C ALA A 146 10.61 10.75 1.21
N MET A 147 10.29 12.03 1.38
CA MET A 147 11.22 13.14 1.17
C MET A 147 11.50 13.86 2.49
N THR A 148 12.75 14.24 2.73
CA THR A 148 13.12 15.13 3.84
C THR A 148 12.76 16.58 3.53
N GLU A 149 12.74 17.45 4.53
CA GLU A 149 12.45 18.88 4.35
C GLU A 149 13.49 19.58 3.44
N ASP A 150 14.75 19.09 3.40
CA ASP A 150 15.82 19.60 2.54
C ASP A 150 15.87 18.93 1.15
N GLY A 151 14.87 18.12 0.81
CA GLY A 151 14.69 17.54 -0.52
C GLY A 151 15.54 16.30 -0.81
N LEU A 152 16.01 15.55 0.21
CA LEU A 152 16.55 14.21 0.03
C LEU A 152 15.41 13.21 -0.05
N TYR A 153 15.34 12.41 -1.10
CA TYR A 153 14.42 11.29 -1.22
C TYR A 153 15.03 10.04 -0.59
N VAL A 154 14.27 9.41 0.26
CA VAL A 154 14.61 8.13 0.92
C VAL A 154 13.66 7.08 0.37
N MET A 155 14.21 6.07 -0.27
CA MET A 155 13.48 4.92 -0.78
C MET A 155 13.76 3.70 0.09
N LEU A 156 12.71 3.06 0.55
CA LEU A 156 12.75 1.72 1.12
C LEU A 156 12.24 0.75 0.06
N TYR A 157 13.05 -0.26 -0.27
CA TYR A 157 12.74 -1.23 -1.32
C TYR A 157 13.14 -2.64 -0.88
N THR A 158 12.64 -3.64 -1.57
CA THR A 158 13.01 -5.04 -1.33
C THR A 158 14.13 -5.46 -2.26
N GLN A 159 15.27 -5.86 -1.69
CA GLN A 159 16.31 -6.62 -2.39
C GLN A 159 15.87 -8.08 -2.46
N TRP A 160 15.74 -8.61 -3.68
CA TRP A 160 15.33 -9.99 -3.91
C TRP A 160 16.33 -10.74 -4.77
N ASN A 161 16.98 -11.74 -4.21
CA ASN A 161 17.93 -12.58 -4.95
C ASN A 161 17.42 -14.00 -5.24
N ARG A 162 16.09 -14.19 -5.21
CA ARG A 162 15.37 -15.46 -5.34
C ARG A 162 15.59 -16.44 -4.19
N LYS A 163 16.22 -16.00 -3.10
CA LYS A 163 16.44 -16.81 -1.89
C LYS A 163 15.97 -16.10 -0.65
N GLN A 164 16.29 -14.81 -0.55
CA GLN A 164 16.03 -14.00 0.63
C GLN A 164 15.58 -12.61 0.22
N ALA A 165 14.46 -12.15 0.78
CA ALA A 165 14.01 -10.77 0.67
C ALA A 165 14.58 -9.95 1.84
N ARG A 166 15.13 -8.77 1.54
CA ARG A 166 15.66 -7.84 2.54
C ARG A 166 15.15 -6.44 2.27
N LEU A 167 14.57 -5.81 3.28
CA LEU A 167 14.26 -4.38 3.23
C LEU A 167 15.56 -3.60 3.16
N ALA A 168 15.72 -2.78 2.15
CA ALA A 168 16.92 -2.01 1.90
C ALA A 168 16.63 -0.53 1.70
N VAL A 169 17.66 0.29 1.82
CA VAL A 169 17.59 1.75 1.72
C VAL A 169 18.37 2.23 0.52
N ALA A 170 17.78 3.18 -0.21
CA ALA A 170 18.50 4.00 -1.20
C ALA A 170 18.09 5.47 -1.06
N THR A 171 19.00 6.38 -1.44
CA THR A 171 18.75 7.83 -1.41
C THR A 171 19.04 8.49 -2.75
N SER A 172 18.29 9.57 -3.03
CA SER A 172 18.42 10.33 -4.27
C SER A 172 18.09 11.81 -4.06
N ARG A 173 18.59 12.68 -4.94
CA ARG A 173 18.18 14.09 -5.03
C ARG A 173 17.35 14.39 -6.29
N ASP A 174 17.30 13.45 -7.23
CA ASP A 174 16.68 13.64 -8.54
C ASP A 174 15.71 12.50 -8.95
N LEU A 175 15.57 11.45 -8.10
CA LEU A 175 14.78 10.24 -8.33
C LEU A 175 15.25 9.40 -9.54
N GLN A 176 16.38 9.74 -10.14
CA GLN A 176 16.96 9.04 -11.29
C GLN A 176 18.33 8.45 -10.97
N THR A 177 19.12 9.17 -10.17
CA THR A 177 20.44 8.72 -9.69
C THR A 177 20.30 8.34 -8.22
N TRP A 178 20.65 7.10 -7.88
CA TRP A 178 20.44 6.54 -6.55
C TRP A 178 21.73 6.04 -5.93
N GLU A 179 21.92 6.37 -4.65
CA GLU A 179 22.92 5.74 -3.79
C GLU A 179 22.25 4.59 -3.02
N LYS A 180 22.72 3.35 -3.22
CA LYS A 180 22.26 2.16 -2.50
C LYS A 180 23.05 1.97 -1.22
N HIS A 181 22.35 1.87 -0.09
CA HIS A 181 22.96 1.72 1.24
C HIS A 181 22.90 0.26 1.76
N GLY A 182 22.15 -0.63 1.10
CA GLY A 182 21.97 -2.02 1.50
C GLY A 182 20.87 -2.23 2.54
N PRO A 183 20.87 -3.39 3.22
CA PRO A 183 19.79 -3.77 4.11
C PRO A 183 19.60 -2.79 5.27
N ALA A 184 18.36 -2.37 5.50
CA ALA A 184 17.99 -1.37 6.50
C ALA A 184 18.41 -1.74 7.93
N PHE A 185 18.39 -3.03 8.26
CA PHE A 185 18.71 -3.57 9.58
C PHE A 185 20.14 -4.10 9.73
N ALA A 186 21.00 -3.85 8.74
CA ALA A 186 22.35 -4.43 8.67
C ALA A 186 23.21 -4.15 9.91
N LYS A 187 23.02 -3.01 10.59
CA LYS A 187 23.79 -2.62 11.77
C LYS A 187 23.05 -2.83 13.09
N ALA A 188 21.75 -3.13 13.03
CA ALA A 188 20.94 -3.30 14.23
C ALA A 188 21.40 -4.50 15.06
N TYR A 189 21.53 -4.29 16.38
CA TYR A 189 21.93 -5.33 17.34
C TYR A 189 23.18 -6.11 16.88
N ASP A 190 24.23 -5.35 16.55
CA ASP A 190 25.52 -5.91 16.08
C ASP A 190 25.41 -6.78 14.82
N GLY A 191 24.48 -6.46 13.91
CA GLY A 191 24.26 -7.17 12.66
C GLY A 191 23.36 -8.40 12.75
N ARG A 192 22.72 -8.65 13.89
CA ARG A 192 21.81 -9.79 14.11
C ARG A 192 20.75 -9.94 13.01
N PHE A 193 20.26 -8.82 12.46
CA PHE A 193 19.15 -8.80 11.51
C PHE A 193 19.56 -8.51 10.07
N PHE A 194 20.84 -8.68 9.73
CA PHE A 194 21.31 -8.48 8.35
C PHE A 194 20.60 -9.35 7.33
N ASP A 195 20.38 -10.63 7.65
CA ASP A 195 19.73 -11.63 6.80
C ASP A 195 18.25 -11.85 7.14
N GLU A 196 17.64 -10.93 7.89
CA GLU A 196 16.24 -11.07 8.25
C GLU A 196 15.34 -10.94 7.02
N PHE A 197 14.36 -11.86 6.89
CA PHE A 197 13.32 -11.74 5.89
C PHE A 197 12.47 -10.49 6.21
N SER A 198 12.61 -9.47 5.38
CA SER A 198 11.96 -8.19 5.61
C SER A 198 11.60 -7.53 4.29
N LYS A 199 10.46 -6.86 4.26
CA LYS A 199 9.99 -6.05 3.13
C LYS A 199 8.94 -5.04 3.59
N SER A 200 8.50 -4.20 2.67
CA SER A 200 7.40 -3.25 2.84
C SER A 200 7.54 -2.33 4.05
N ALA A 201 7.82 -1.08 3.81
CA ALA A 201 8.00 -0.12 4.89
C ALA A 201 7.34 1.22 4.60
N SER A 202 6.68 1.77 5.60
CA SER A 202 5.97 3.05 5.59
C SER A 202 6.64 4.02 6.56
N ILE A 203 7.52 4.90 6.07
CA ILE A 203 8.11 5.97 6.87
C ILE A 203 6.99 6.94 7.32
N VAL A 204 7.05 7.41 8.55
CA VAL A 204 6.10 8.41 9.06
C VAL A 204 6.43 9.77 8.45
N THR A 205 5.45 10.37 7.81
CA THR A 205 5.52 11.68 7.14
C THR A 205 4.50 12.65 7.73
N LYS A 206 4.63 13.92 7.41
CA LYS A 206 3.66 14.98 7.74
C LYS A 206 3.49 15.90 6.53
N LEU A 207 2.38 16.61 6.48
CA LEU A 207 2.16 17.66 5.48
C LEU A 207 2.60 19.02 6.05
N VAL A 208 3.56 19.67 5.39
CA VAL A 208 4.07 21.01 5.75
C VAL A 208 3.97 21.89 4.51
N ASP A 209 3.16 22.95 4.56
CA ASP A 209 2.95 23.89 3.45
C ASP A 209 2.62 23.20 2.11
N GLY A 210 1.80 22.13 2.18
CA GLY A 210 1.40 21.36 1.01
C GLY A 210 2.45 20.34 0.52
N LYS A 211 3.58 20.20 1.20
CA LYS A 211 4.62 19.21 0.91
C LYS A 211 4.56 18.08 1.93
N GLN A 212 4.55 16.84 1.45
CA GLN A 212 4.66 15.65 2.28
C GLN A 212 6.14 15.39 2.58
N VAL A 213 6.53 15.55 3.84
CA VAL A 213 7.92 15.40 4.28
C VAL A 213 8.03 14.42 5.45
N ILE A 214 9.20 13.80 5.62
CA ILE A 214 9.48 12.87 6.70
C ILE A 214 9.36 13.59 8.05
N ALA A 215 8.66 12.98 9.00
CA ALA A 215 8.46 13.49 10.35
C ALA A 215 9.46 12.88 11.34
N ARG A 216 9.80 13.64 12.38
CA ARG A 216 10.43 13.13 13.60
C ARG A 216 9.42 13.11 14.73
N ILE A 217 9.43 12.04 15.51
CA ILE A 217 8.65 11.91 16.75
C ILE A 217 9.64 11.56 17.85
N ASP A 218 9.66 12.38 18.90
CA ASP A 218 10.62 12.28 20.01
C ASP A 218 12.09 12.20 19.51
N GLY A 219 12.42 13.08 18.56
CA GLY A 219 13.77 13.22 18.00
C GLY A 219 14.21 12.13 17.01
N LYS A 220 13.41 11.08 16.80
CA LYS A 220 13.72 9.96 15.91
C LYS A 220 12.83 9.93 14.67
N TYR A 221 13.33 9.33 13.61
CA TYR A 221 12.51 8.89 12.48
C TYR A 221 11.88 7.54 12.81
N TRP A 222 10.67 7.33 12.31
CA TRP A 222 9.90 6.11 12.54
C TRP A 222 9.42 5.52 11.23
N MET A 223 9.38 4.20 11.16
CA MET A 223 8.69 3.46 10.10
C MET A 223 7.91 2.29 10.68
N TYR A 224 6.79 1.99 10.04
CA TYR A 224 6.11 0.70 10.11
C TYR A 224 6.67 -0.18 9.02
N TRP A 225 6.86 -1.48 9.27
CA TRP A 225 7.42 -2.39 8.28
C TRP A 225 6.92 -3.82 8.46
N GLY A 226 6.96 -4.60 7.38
CA GLY A 226 6.71 -6.04 7.41
C GLY A 226 5.59 -6.51 6.52
N GLU A 227 5.65 -7.79 6.24
CA GLU A 227 4.64 -8.62 5.61
C GLU A 227 4.15 -9.66 6.62
N LYS A 228 2.88 -10.01 6.61
CA LYS A 228 2.14 -10.80 7.59
C LYS A 228 1.86 -10.06 8.90
N PHE A 229 2.86 -9.45 9.49
CA PHE A 229 2.73 -8.60 10.67
C PHE A 229 3.30 -7.23 10.37
N VAL A 230 2.67 -6.18 10.89
CA VAL A 230 3.28 -4.85 10.89
C VAL A 230 4.07 -4.68 12.18
N ASN A 231 5.35 -4.37 12.02
CA ASN A 231 6.29 -4.07 13.08
C ASN A 231 6.70 -2.59 13.02
N VAL A 232 7.54 -2.14 13.93
CA VAL A 232 8.06 -0.77 13.98
C VAL A 232 9.58 -0.76 14.05
N ALA A 233 10.18 0.29 13.48
CA ALA A 233 11.62 0.55 13.61
C ALA A 233 11.88 2.05 13.71
N THR A 234 13.03 2.42 14.26
CA THR A 234 13.49 3.81 14.39
C THR A 234 14.84 4.02 13.71
N SER A 235 15.10 5.26 13.32
CA SER A 235 16.39 5.68 12.78
C SER A 235 16.74 7.09 13.26
N GLU A 236 18.03 7.40 13.30
CA GLU A 236 18.53 8.76 13.51
C GLU A 236 19.00 9.43 12.19
N ASP A 237 19.30 8.62 11.17
CA ASP A 237 19.94 9.04 9.92
C ASP A 237 19.19 8.66 8.64
N LEU A 238 18.03 7.94 8.75
CA LEU A 238 17.21 7.43 7.64
C LEU A 238 17.84 6.30 6.82
N VAL A 239 19.07 5.92 7.11
CA VAL A 239 19.82 4.87 6.44
C VAL A 239 19.90 3.61 7.31
N ASN A 240 20.28 3.79 8.57
CA ASN A 240 20.43 2.70 9.53
C ASN A 240 19.19 2.65 10.42
N TRP A 241 18.44 1.56 10.31
CA TRP A 241 17.21 1.37 11.06
C TRP A 241 17.35 0.31 12.14
N THR A 242 16.75 0.55 13.28
CA THR A 242 16.74 -0.41 14.40
C THR A 242 15.30 -0.87 14.64
N PRO A 243 14.96 -2.14 14.36
CA PRO A 243 13.64 -2.66 14.67
C PRO A 243 13.43 -2.72 16.18
N LEU A 244 12.22 -2.40 16.64
CA LEU A 244 11.87 -2.55 18.04
C LEU A 244 11.56 -4.02 18.35
N LEU A 245 12.02 -4.45 19.53
CA LEU A 245 11.78 -5.79 20.03
C LEU A 245 10.84 -5.76 21.22
N ASP A 246 10.08 -6.83 21.41
CA ASP A 246 9.29 -7.07 22.59
C ASP A 246 10.17 -7.63 23.76
N GLU A 247 9.54 -7.93 24.88
CA GLU A 247 10.23 -8.45 26.10
C GLU A 247 10.89 -9.82 25.87
N THR A 248 10.48 -10.56 24.83
CA THR A 248 11.05 -11.86 24.47
C THR A 248 12.22 -11.74 23.49
N GLY A 249 12.47 -10.55 22.94
CA GLY A 249 13.49 -10.28 21.94
C GLY A 249 13.04 -10.57 20.51
N GLU A 250 11.73 -10.76 20.28
CA GLU A 250 11.10 -10.84 18.98
C GLU A 250 10.68 -9.45 18.47
N PHE A 251 10.39 -9.29 17.17
CA PHE A 251 9.93 -8.03 16.64
C PHE A 251 8.61 -7.60 17.28
N LEU A 252 8.53 -6.34 17.71
CA LEU A 252 7.33 -5.75 18.29
C LEU A 252 6.25 -5.61 17.19
N LYS A 253 5.24 -6.50 17.22
CA LYS A 253 4.11 -6.51 16.29
C LYS A 253 3.06 -5.51 16.75
N VAL A 254 2.76 -4.52 15.93
CA VAL A 254 1.74 -3.50 16.23
C VAL A 254 0.43 -3.72 15.48
N ILE A 255 0.47 -4.49 14.36
CA ILE A 255 -0.72 -5.01 13.67
C ILE A 255 -0.48 -6.48 13.33
N THR A 256 -1.52 -7.30 13.54
CA THR A 256 -1.55 -8.72 13.21
C THR A 256 -2.79 -9.06 12.37
N PRO A 257 -2.80 -10.14 11.60
CA PRO A 257 -4.01 -10.65 10.95
C PRO A 257 -5.16 -10.86 11.94
N ARG A 258 -6.41 -10.72 11.45
CA ARG A 258 -7.63 -10.88 12.26
C ARG A 258 -8.56 -11.90 11.61
N GLU A 259 -8.82 -13.00 12.30
CA GLU A 259 -9.78 -14.02 11.86
C GLU A 259 -11.16 -13.40 11.57
N GLY A 260 -11.81 -13.84 10.47
CA GLY A 260 -13.09 -13.34 10.02
C GLY A 260 -13.08 -11.91 9.46
N ARG A 261 -11.92 -11.34 9.15
CA ARG A 261 -11.76 -10.01 8.56
C ARG A 261 -11.01 -10.09 7.23
N PHE A 262 -11.15 -9.04 6.40
CA PHE A 262 -10.48 -8.93 5.09
C PHE A 262 -8.95 -9.08 5.14
N ASP A 263 -8.37 -8.96 6.30
CA ASP A 263 -6.93 -9.02 6.59
C ASP A 263 -6.55 -10.25 7.43
N SER A 264 -7.27 -11.35 7.25
CA SER A 264 -7.15 -12.56 8.06
C SER A 264 -5.92 -13.40 7.76
N SER A 265 -5.34 -13.30 6.56
CA SER A 265 -4.13 -14.05 6.16
C SER A 265 -2.85 -13.30 6.46
N LEU A 266 -2.79 -12.02 6.06
CA LEU A 266 -1.64 -11.15 6.32
C LEU A 266 -2.02 -9.67 6.36
N THR A 267 -1.13 -8.89 6.94
CA THR A 267 -1.12 -7.43 6.91
C THR A 267 0.23 -6.94 6.44
N GLU A 268 0.27 -6.01 5.50
CA GLU A 268 1.50 -5.52 4.88
C GLU A 268 1.46 -4.00 4.74
N CYS A 269 2.57 -3.31 5.07
CA CYS A 269 2.62 -1.86 5.00
C CYS A 269 2.35 -1.32 3.59
N GLY A 270 1.54 -0.28 3.51
CA GLY A 270 1.23 0.46 2.30
C GLY A 270 2.17 1.64 2.04
N PRO A 271 1.65 2.80 1.58
CA PRO A 271 2.43 4.01 1.36
C PRO A 271 2.97 4.61 2.67
N PRO A 272 3.85 5.61 2.60
CA PRO A 272 4.30 6.35 3.78
C PRO A 272 3.14 6.78 4.68
N ALA A 273 3.26 6.52 5.99
CA ALA A 273 2.24 6.87 6.98
C ALA A 273 2.17 8.40 7.18
N ILE A 274 1.00 8.91 7.55
CA ILE A 274 0.77 10.35 7.67
C ILE A 274 0.49 10.72 9.13
N LEU A 275 1.31 11.59 9.71
CA LEU A 275 1.02 12.24 10.98
C LEU A 275 -0.02 13.34 10.76
N THR A 276 -1.18 13.17 11.38
CA THR A 276 -2.34 14.06 11.33
C THR A 276 -2.63 14.65 12.72
N ASP A 277 -3.63 15.52 12.81
CA ASP A 277 -4.17 16.02 14.08
C ASP A 277 -4.85 14.94 14.94
N LYS A 278 -5.22 13.80 14.35
CA LYS A 278 -5.87 12.67 15.01
C LYS A 278 -4.87 11.60 15.50
N GLY A 279 -3.67 11.60 14.94
CA GLY A 279 -2.65 10.58 15.18
C GLY A 279 -1.89 10.22 13.90
N ILE A 280 -1.16 9.12 13.92
CA ILE A 280 -0.46 8.59 12.75
C ILE A 280 -1.40 7.67 12.00
N LEU A 281 -1.78 8.07 10.80
CA LEU A 281 -2.61 7.28 9.89
C LEU A 281 -1.71 6.36 9.05
N LEU A 282 -1.79 5.07 9.31
CA LEU A 282 -1.14 4.03 8.51
C LEU A 282 -2.14 3.42 7.53
N PHE A 283 -1.80 3.45 6.26
CA PHE A 283 -2.46 2.66 5.21
C PHE A 283 -1.74 1.32 5.09
N TYR A 284 -2.50 0.22 4.97
CA TYR A 284 -1.91 -1.11 4.84
C TYR A 284 -2.70 -1.99 3.87
N ASN A 285 -2.05 -3.02 3.35
CA ASN A 285 -2.64 -4.05 2.52
C ASN A 285 -3.05 -5.22 3.41
N GLY A 286 -4.31 -5.63 3.34
CA GLY A 286 -4.84 -6.81 4.02
C GLY A 286 -5.15 -7.90 3.01
N LYS A 287 -4.64 -9.12 3.24
CA LYS A 287 -4.98 -10.30 2.44
C LYS A 287 -6.03 -11.12 3.16
N ASN A 288 -7.12 -11.43 2.47
CA ASN A 288 -8.15 -12.33 2.98
C ASN A 288 -7.66 -13.78 2.95
N ALA A 289 -7.91 -14.55 4.00
CA ALA A 289 -7.58 -15.97 4.03
C ALA A 289 -8.50 -16.78 3.11
N ASP A 290 -8.00 -17.95 2.72
CA ASP A 290 -8.77 -18.97 2.05
C ASP A 290 -9.33 -19.97 3.11
N GLY A 291 -10.63 -20.16 3.13
CA GLY A 291 -11.29 -21.06 4.06
C GLY A 291 -11.97 -20.36 5.25
N ALA A 292 -12.12 -21.11 6.37
CA ALA A 292 -12.94 -20.72 7.51
C ALA A 292 -12.48 -19.46 8.25
N GLU A 293 -11.19 -19.13 8.16
CA GLU A 293 -10.59 -17.96 8.80
C GLU A 293 -10.82 -16.67 7.99
N GLY A 294 -11.24 -16.78 6.73
CA GLY A 294 -11.47 -15.65 5.84
C GLY A 294 -12.77 -14.91 6.12
N ASP A 295 -12.83 -13.66 5.65
CA ASP A 295 -14.07 -12.89 5.58
C ASP A 295 -14.87 -13.31 4.33
N THR A 296 -16.04 -13.85 4.51
CA THR A 296 -16.91 -14.35 3.42
C THR A 296 -17.47 -13.24 2.51
N LEU A 297 -17.33 -11.97 2.90
CA LEU A 297 -17.75 -10.82 2.08
C LEU A 297 -16.75 -10.49 0.97
N TYR A 298 -15.51 -10.99 1.04
CA TYR A 298 -14.46 -10.71 0.08
C TYR A 298 -13.91 -12.00 -0.53
N THR A 299 -13.37 -11.90 -1.73
CA THR A 299 -12.78 -13.04 -2.42
C THR A 299 -11.62 -13.63 -1.61
N ALA A 300 -11.56 -14.95 -1.49
CA ALA A 300 -10.42 -15.65 -0.88
C ALA A 300 -9.11 -15.26 -1.57
N ASN A 301 -8.07 -15.04 -0.78
CA ASN A 301 -6.76 -14.57 -1.21
C ASN A 301 -6.72 -13.16 -1.85
N SER A 302 -7.83 -12.42 -1.94
CA SER A 302 -7.80 -11.05 -2.46
C SER A 302 -7.06 -10.09 -1.51
N TYR A 303 -6.41 -9.07 -2.10
CA TYR A 303 -5.82 -7.96 -1.36
C TYR A 303 -6.75 -6.76 -1.38
N CYS A 304 -7.06 -6.26 -0.20
CA CYS A 304 -7.88 -5.08 0.04
C CYS A 304 -7.11 -4.06 0.90
N ALA A 305 -7.45 -2.78 0.77
CA ALA A 305 -6.76 -1.73 1.50
C ALA A 305 -7.44 -1.41 2.84
N GLY A 306 -6.66 -1.37 3.91
CA GLY A 306 -7.05 -1.02 5.27
C GLY A 306 -6.38 0.23 5.80
N GLN A 307 -6.90 0.76 6.91
CA GLN A 307 -6.31 1.87 7.65
C GLN A 307 -6.27 1.57 9.13
N ALA A 308 -5.22 2.07 9.80
CA ALA A 308 -5.06 2.02 11.24
C ALA A 308 -4.57 3.38 11.75
N LEU A 309 -5.03 3.78 12.93
CA LEU A 309 -4.66 5.00 13.60
C LEU A 309 -3.79 4.68 14.81
N PHE A 310 -2.60 5.26 14.88
CA PHE A 310 -1.69 5.18 16.02
C PHE A 310 -1.58 6.50 16.78
N ASP A 311 -1.14 6.44 18.01
CA ASP A 311 -0.93 7.64 18.82
C ASP A 311 0.16 8.53 18.20
N ALA A 312 -0.07 9.84 18.19
CA ALA A 312 0.84 10.82 17.57
C ALA A 312 2.22 10.93 18.25
N LYS A 313 2.31 10.52 19.54
CA LYS A 313 3.52 10.61 20.35
C LYS A 313 4.15 9.24 20.61
N ASP A 314 3.36 8.19 20.53
CA ASP A 314 3.79 6.80 20.69
C ASP A 314 3.38 5.97 19.46
N PRO A 315 4.25 5.88 18.45
CA PRO A 315 3.95 5.14 17.22
C PRO A 315 3.74 3.63 17.43
N THR A 316 4.01 3.10 18.62
CA THR A 316 3.75 1.68 18.94
C THR A 316 2.31 1.44 19.39
N LYS A 317 1.60 2.50 19.82
CA LYS A 317 0.28 2.40 20.41
C LYS A 317 -0.82 2.53 19.36
N LEU A 318 -1.41 1.40 18.99
CA LEU A 318 -2.61 1.35 18.15
C LEU A 318 -3.80 1.96 18.91
N ILE A 319 -4.45 2.96 18.33
CA ILE A 319 -5.66 3.61 18.86
C ILE A 319 -6.92 2.93 18.28
N ASP A 320 -6.93 2.76 16.93
CA ASP A 320 -8.09 2.20 16.22
C ASP A 320 -7.66 1.57 14.88
N ARG A 321 -8.48 0.70 14.32
CA ARG A 321 -8.24 0.01 13.05
C ARG A 321 -9.54 -0.31 12.36
N LEU A 322 -9.66 -0.02 11.08
CA LEU A 322 -10.87 -0.31 10.32
C LEU A 322 -11.21 -1.79 10.34
N ASP A 323 -12.48 -2.10 10.62
CA ASP A 323 -13.02 -3.46 10.57
C ASP A 323 -13.31 -3.95 9.15
N LYS A 324 -13.47 -3.01 8.22
CA LYS A 324 -13.74 -3.27 6.80
C LYS A 324 -12.71 -2.53 5.96
N PRO A 325 -12.33 -3.05 4.79
CA PRO A 325 -11.45 -2.33 3.90
C PRO A 325 -12.14 -1.05 3.41
N PHE A 326 -11.35 0.00 3.21
CA PHE A 326 -11.86 1.23 2.61
C PHE A 326 -11.80 1.20 1.07
N TYR A 327 -11.00 0.27 0.51
CA TYR A 327 -10.82 0.13 -0.93
C TYR A 327 -10.61 -1.34 -1.30
N VAL A 328 -11.35 -1.82 -2.30
CA VAL A 328 -11.42 -3.23 -2.70
C VAL A 328 -11.28 -3.38 -4.21
N PRO A 329 -10.85 -4.55 -4.73
CA PRO A 329 -10.84 -4.83 -6.17
C PRO A 329 -12.26 -4.84 -6.74
N GLU A 330 -12.53 -3.97 -7.71
CA GLU A 330 -13.84 -3.86 -8.38
C GLU A 330 -13.72 -4.02 -9.90
N SER A 331 -12.76 -3.32 -10.51
CA SER A 331 -12.55 -3.28 -11.96
C SER A 331 -11.90 -4.57 -12.48
N ASP A 332 -12.13 -4.88 -13.75
CA ASP A 332 -11.58 -6.08 -14.40
C ASP A 332 -10.06 -6.12 -14.38
N PHE A 333 -9.39 -4.97 -14.58
CA PHE A 333 -7.92 -4.89 -14.54
C PHE A 333 -7.34 -5.11 -13.13
N GLU A 334 -8.12 -5.00 -12.06
CA GLU A 334 -7.73 -5.31 -10.69
C GLU A 334 -7.85 -6.81 -10.36
N LYS A 335 -8.45 -7.59 -11.26
CA LYS A 335 -8.73 -9.03 -11.14
C LYS A 335 -8.12 -9.86 -12.27
N SER A 336 -7.38 -9.22 -13.18
CA SER A 336 -6.78 -9.88 -14.35
C SER A 336 -5.30 -9.55 -14.47
N GLY A 337 -4.45 -10.56 -14.25
CA GLY A 337 -2.99 -10.43 -14.25
C GLY A 337 -2.34 -11.65 -13.65
N GLN A 338 -1.14 -11.49 -13.08
CA GLN A 338 -0.45 -12.56 -12.38
C GLN A 338 -1.21 -13.03 -11.12
N TYR A 339 -2.01 -12.13 -10.52
CA TYR A 339 -2.74 -12.39 -9.28
C TYR A 339 -4.26 -12.27 -9.47
N PRO A 340 -4.92 -13.32 -9.98
CA PRO A 340 -6.33 -13.26 -10.40
C PRO A 340 -7.35 -13.25 -9.24
N ALA A 341 -6.93 -13.47 -7.99
CA ALA A 341 -7.83 -13.38 -6.83
C ALA A 341 -8.39 -11.97 -6.58
N GLY A 342 -7.79 -10.96 -7.24
CA GLY A 342 -8.12 -9.55 -7.10
C GLY A 342 -7.15 -8.82 -6.16
N THR A 343 -6.60 -7.71 -6.65
CA THR A 343 -5.59 -6.96 -5.88
C THR A 343 -5.73 -5.47 -6.11
N VAL A 344 -5.83 -4.73 -5.00
CA VAL A 344 -5.54 -3.31 -4.89
C VAL A 344 -4.40 -3.17 -3.89
N PHE A 345 -3.14 -3.25 -4.37
CA PHE A 345 -1.96 -3.22 -3.54
C PHE A 345 -1.41 -1.80 -3.46
N ILE A 346 -1.76 -1.09 -2.36
CA ILE A 346 -1.47 0.33 -2.20
C ILE A 346 -0.03 0.56 -1.74
N GLU A 347 0.73 1.43 -2.45
CA GLU A 347 2.12 1.74 -2.12
C GLU A 347 2.50 3.21 -2.25
N GLY A 348 1.82 3.97 -3.12
CA GLY A 348 2.10 5.38 -3.33
C GLY A 348 0.97 6.26 -2.81
N LEU A 349 1.29 7.33 -2.08
CA LEU A 349 0.33 8.33 -1.62
C LEU A 349 0.99 9.70 -1.65
N VAL A 350 0.43 10.63 -2.43
CA VAL A 350 0.95 11.99 -2.54
C VAL A 350 -0.15 13.04 -2.44
N PHE A 351 0.20 14.18 -1.86
CA PHE A 351 -0.65 15.36 -1.87
C PHE A 351 -0.24 16.27 -3.03
N HIS A 352 -1.16 16.47 -3.97
CA HIS A 352 -0.96 17.31 -5.15
C HIS A 352 -2.25 18.03 -5.52
N ASN A 353 -2.18 19.29 -5.93
CA ASN A 353 -3.35 20.08 -6.33
C ASN A 353 -4.51 20.03 -5.31
N LYS A 354 -4.20 20.10 -4.00
CA LYS A 354 -5.14 20.03 -2.87
C LYS A 354 -5.93 18.73 -2.76
N GLN A 355 -5.45 17.65 -3.38
CA GLN A 355 -6.04 16.32 -3.33
C GLN A 355 -4.96 15.29 -2.97
N TRP A 356 -5.40 14.12 -2.48
CA TRP A 356 -4.53 12.97 -2.27
C TRP A 356 -4.72 11.98 -3.41
N TYR A 357 -3.61 11.52 -3.97
CA TYR A 357 -3.57 10.52 -5.02
C TYR A 357 -2.97 9.24 -4.43
N LEU A 358 -3.74 8.17 -4.44
CA LEU A 358 -3.34 6.84 -3.97
C LEU A 358 -3.04 5.97 -5.19
N TYR A 359 -1.77 5.62 -5.36
CA TYR A 359 -1.31 4.75 -6.44
C TYR A 359 -1.18 3.32 -5.93
N TYR A 360 -1.63 2.36 -6.73
CA TYR A 360 -1.69 0.97 -6.33
C TYR A 360 -1.42 0.01 -7.49
N GLY A 361 -0.89 -1.19 -7.13
CA GLY A 361 -0.76 -2.32 -8.03
C GLY A 361 -2.09 -3.05 -8.21
N CYS A 362 -2.37 -3.43 -9.45
CA CYS A 362 -3.59 -4.14 -9.84
C CYS A 362 -3.24 -5.54 -10.33
N ALA A 363 -3.71 -6.58 -9.61
CA ALA A 363 -3.50 -7.99 -9.96
C ALA A 363 -2.04 -8.33 -10.32
N ASP A 364 -1.06 -7.65 -9.69
CA ASP A 364 0.38 -7.73 -9.94
C ASP A 364 0.76 -7.53 -11.43
N SER A 365 0.03 -6.69 -12.14
CA SER A 365 0.25 -6.53 -13.60
C SER A 365 0.09 -5.13 -14.14
N ARG A 366 -0.57 -4.23 -13.41
CA ARG A 366 -0.79 -2.84 -13.84
C ARG A 366 -0.73 -1.89 -12.66
N VAL A 367 -0.58 -0.60 -12.97
CA VAL A 367 -0.67 0.49 -11.99
C VAL A 367 -1.96 1.28 -12.22
N ALA A 368 -2.64 1.60 -11.14
CA ALA A 368 -3.80 2.49 -11.16
C ALA A 368 -3.72 3.57 -10.08
N VAL A 369 -4.67 4.51 -10.13
CA VAL A 369 -4.79 5.63 -9.19
C VAL A 369 -6.22 5.77 -8.67
N ALA A 370 -6.34 6.14 -7.39
CA ALA A 370 -7.58 6.63 -6.80
C ALA A 370 -7.34 8.00 -6.17
N VAL A 371 -8.37 8.87 -6.18
CA VAL A 371 -8.24 10.25 -5.74
C VAL A 371 -9.17 10.51 -4.56
N TYR A 372 -8.64 11.13 -3.51
CA TYR A 372 -9.36 11.58 -2.33
C TYR A 372 -9.32 13.10 -2.22
N ASN A 373 -10.49 13.74 -2.14
CA ASN A 373 -10.61 15.17 -1.98
C ASN A 373 -11.02 15.50 -0.53
N PRO A 374 -10.11 16.03 0.32
CA PRO A 374 -10.42 16.35 1.71
C PRO A 374 -11.47 17.45 1.88
N SER A 375 -11.71 18.28 0.85
CA SER A 375 -12.71 19.38 0.89
C SER A 375 -14.15 18.91 0.66
N ARG A 376 -14.40 17.63 0.41
CA ARG A 376 -15.74 17.06 0.21
C ARG A 376 -16.33 16.42 1.47
N LYS A 377 -15.68 16.56 2.62
CA LYS A 377 -16.19 16.11 3.93
C LYS A 377 -17.23 17.06 4.50
#